data_b888d8a82f6e1ea84113ab2213c9cbd8
#
_entry.id   b888d8a82f6e1ea84113ab2213c9cbd8
#
_cell.length_a   1.000
_cell.length_b   1.000
_cell.length_c   1.000
_cell.angle_alpha   90.00
_cell.angle_beta   90.00
_cell.angle_gamma   90.00
#
_symmetry.space_group_name_H-M   'P 1'
#
loop_
_entity.id
_entity.type
_entity.pdbx_description
1 polymer ?
#
loop_
_entity_poly.entity_id
_entity_poly.type
_entity_poly.pdbx_seq_one_letter_code
_entity_poly.pdbx_strand_id
1 'polypeptide(L)'
;LRTLQKNIGITFVFVTHDQQEAISMSDRVAVMNNGKIQQLSAPNELYKNPENIFVSDFIGETNFLKAMTKSSEGEFINTSIEGLGEFKIKNNLNIAENSSDAVCSVRPESMMISKVKSDWDICLEAKIRQTSYLGEMTRFYVEVQGIDKVITVSSQHFDNQSFADNQCFISISLEDISILNKK
;
A
#
# COMPACT_ATOMS: atom_id res chain seq x y z
N LEU A 1 1.97 14.71 -25.26
CA LEU A 1 0.89 13.82 -25.70
C LEU A 1 -0.45 14.23 -25.09
N ARG A 2 -0.58 14.35 -23.76
CA ARG A 2 -1.85 14.70 -23.07
C ARG A 2 -2.43 16.04 -23.54
N THR A 3 -1.61 17.07 -23.71
CA THR A 3 -2.06 18.37 -24.24
C THR A 3 -2.57 18.26 -25.66
N LEU A 4 -1.89 17.48 -26.51
CA LEU A 4 -2.28 17.27 -27.89
C LEU A 4 -3.61 16.52 -27.98
N GLN A 5 -3.77 15.45 -27.19
CA GLN A 5 -5.00 14.68 -27.11
C GLN A 5 -6.20 15.54 -26.69
N LYS A 6 -6.03 16.38 -25.65
CA LYS A 6 -7.08 17.31 -25.20
C LYS A 6 -7.47 18.31 -26.27
N ASN A 7 -6.50 18.84 -27.02
CA ASN A 7 -6.75 19.85 -28.06
C ASN A 7 -7.47 19.25 -29.29
N ILE A 8 -7.19 17.99 -29.61
CA ILE A 8 -7.79 17.31 -30.78
C ILE A 8 -9.13 16.67 -30.40
N GLY A 9 -9.35 16.34 -29.14
CA GLY A 9 -10.58 15.73 -28.63
C GLY A 9 -10.79 14.26 -29.05
N ILE A 10 -9.71 13.53 -29.41
CA ILE A 10 -9.79 12.13 -29.80
C ILE A 10 -9.39 11.19 -28.66
N THR A 11 -9.87 9.95 -28.74
CA THR A 11 -9.50 8.91 -27.78
C THR A 11 -8.19 8.24 -28.22
N PHE A 12 -7.22 8.21 -27.31
CA PHE A 12 -6.00 7.45 -27.48
C PHE A 12 -6.05 6.15 -26.66
N VAL A 13 -5.60 5.06 -27.25
CA VAL A 13 -5.25 3.84 -26.51
C VAL A 13 -3.73 3.71 -26.56
N PHE A 14 -3.13 3.73 -25.38
CA PHE A 14 -1.69 3.66 -25.20
C PHE A 14 -1.33 2.39 -24.44
N VAL A 15 -0.40 1.59 -24.98
CA VAL A 15 0.08 0.37 -24.36
C VAL A 15 1.51 0.60 -23.88
N THR A 16 1.74 0.44 -22.59
CA THR A 16 3.06 0.63 -21.97
C THR A 16 3.27 -0.41 -20.87
N HIS A 17 4.52 -0.68 -20.57
CA HIS A 17 4.92 -1.39 -19.36
C HIS A 17 5.42 -0.44 -18.26
N ASP A 18 5.51 0.85 -18.55
CA ASP A 18 5.89 1.88 -17.57
C ASP A 18 4.65 2.37 -16.81
N GLN A 19 4.65 2.10 -15.50
CA GLN A 19 3.56 2.45 -14.60
C GLN A 19 3.42 3.96 -14.44
N GLN A 20 4.54 4.70 -14.42
CA GLN A 20 4.53 6.16 -14.26
C GLN A 20 3.92 6.83 -15.49
N GLU A 21 4.24 6.35 -16.70
CA GLU A 21 3.61 6.81 -17.92
C GLU A 21 2.10 6.54 -17.89
N ALA A 22 1.69 5.32 -17.56
CA ALA A 22 0.28 4.96 -17.50
C ALA A 22 -0.51 5.86 -16.52
N ILE A 23 0.00 6.04 -15.31
CA ILE A 23 -0.65 6.83 -14.26
C ILE A 23 -0.67 8.32 -14.60
N SER A 24 0.42 8.88 -15.15
CA SER A 24 0.53 10.33 -15.37
C SER A 24 -0.22 10.82 -16.61
N MET A 25 -0.37 9.97 -17.63
CA MET A 25 -0.90 10.37 -18.94
C MET A 25 -2.34 9.96 -19.22
N SER A 26 -2.87 8.96 -18.50
CA SER A 26 -4.17 8.37 -18.81
C SER A 26 -5.30 8.92 -17.94
N ASP A 27 -6.52 8.95 -18.50
CA ASP A 27 -7.75 9.19 -17.73
C ASP A 27 -8.25 7.90 -17.07
N ARG A 28 -7.98 6.74 -17.71
CA ARG A 28 -8.26 5.41 -17.20
C ARG A 28 -7.11 4.46 -17.57
N VAL A 29 -6.80 3.55 -16.66
CA VAL A 29 -5.75 2.54 -16.83
C VAL A 29 -6.36 1.15 -16.70
N ALA A 30 -6.08 0.28 -17.67
CA ALA A 30 -6.38 -1.14 -17.61
C ALA A 30 -5.11 -1.91 -17.24
N VAL A 31 -5.09 -2.53 -16.07
CA VAL A 31 -4.03 -3.47 -15.68
C VAL A 31 -4.39 -4.84 -16.25
N MET A 32 -3.48 -5.42 -17.01
CA MET A 32 -3.70 -6.72 -17.65
C MET A 32 -2.72 -7.77 -17.13
N ASN A 33 -3.21 -8.98 -16.96
CA ASN A 33 -2.40 -10.15 -16.63
C ASN A 33 -2.96 -11.38 -17.37
N ASN A 34 -2.08 -12.13 -18.03
CA ASN A 34 -2.45 -13.34 -18.77
C ASN A 34 -3.64 -13.16 -19.73
N GLY A 35 -3.66 -12.04 -20.48
CA GLY A 35 -4.73 -11.71 -21.44
C GLY A 35 -6.06 -11.28 -20.82
N LYS A 36 -6.14 -11.13 -19.49
CA LYS A 36 -7.34 -10.66 -18.78
C LYS A 36 -7.11 -9.31 -18.15
N ILE A 37 -8.13 -8.45 -18.20
CA ILE A 37 -8.14 -7.20 -17.43
C ILE A 37 -8.34 -7.57 -15.96
N GLN A 38 -7.40 -7.15 -15.12
CA GLN A 38 -7.43 -7.34 -13.67
C GLN A 38 -8.20 -6.21 -12.97
N GLN A 39 -8.04 -4.99 -13.48
CA GLN A 39 -8.77 -3.80 -13.03
C GLN A 39 -8.73 -2.74 -14.12
N LEU A 40 -9.82 -1.97 -14.24
CA LEU A 40 -9.93 -0.82 -15.15
C LEU A 40 -10.53 0.36 -14.38
N SER A 41 -9.71 1.33 -14.00
CA SER A 41 -10.14 2.48 -13.20
C SER A 41 -9.33 3.74 -13.49
N ALA A 42 -9.69 4.86 -12.87
CA ALA A 42 -8.86 6.06 -12.86
C ALA A 42 -7.54 5.78 -12.11
N PRO A 43 -6.43 6.44 -12.46
CA PRO A 43 -5.11 6.19 -11.85
C PRO A 43 -5.09 6.25 -10.32
N ASN A 44 -5.76 7.23 -9.73
CA ASN A 44 -5.84 7.39 -8.28
C ASN A 44 -6.60 6.24 -7.60
N GLU A 45 -7.69 5.75 -8.22
CA GLU A 45 -8.44 4.61 -7.72
C GLU A 45 -7.65 3.32 -7.84
N LEU A 46 -6.95 3.14 -8.96
CA LEU A 46 -6.09 1.99 -9.18
C LEU A 46 -5.00 1.86 -8.10
N TYR A 47 -4.47 3.00 -7.65
CA TYR A 47 -3.44 3.06 -6.62
C TYR A 47 -3.98 2.86 -5.20
N LYS A 48 -5.10 3.55 -4.87
CA LYS A 48 -5.67 3.55 -3.52
C LYS A 48 -6.54 2.32 -3.24
N ASN A 49 -7.28 1.86 -4.25
CA ASN A 49 -8.26 0.79 -4.13
C ASN A 49 -7.98 -0.34 -5.14
N PRO A 50 -6.82 -1.02 -5.05
CA PRO A 50 -6.52 -2.16 -5.92
C PRO A 50 -7.50 -3.30 -5.66
N GLU A 51 -8.01 -3.93 -6.72
CA GLU A 51 -8.99 -5.01 -6.61
C GLU A 51 -8.37 -6.37 -6.20
N ASN A 52 -7.06 -6.52 -6.34
CA ASN A 52 -6.35 -7.75 -5.95
C ASN A 52 -4.86 -7.48 -5.71
N ILE A 53 -4.17 -8.49 -5.17
CA ILE A 53 -2.74 -8.43 -4.85
C ILE A 53 -1.90 -8.12 -6.09
N PHE A 54 -2.23 -8.70 -7.25
CA PHE A 54 -1.48 -8.47 -8.48
C PHE A 54 -1.49 -6.99 -8.88
N VAL A 55 -2.66 -6.36 -8.86
CA VAL A 55 -2.79 -4.92 -9.16
C VAL A 55 -2.04 -4.09 -8.14
N SER A 56 -2.19 -4.41 -6.85
CA SER A 56 -1.51 -3.69 -5.77
C SER A 56 0.01 -3.72 -5.92
N ASP A 57 0.57 -4.89 -6.19
CA ASP A 57 2.01 -5.11 -6.37
C ASP A 57 2.53 -4.52 -7.69
N PHE A 58 1.73 -4.61 -8.75
CA PHE A 58 2.12 -4.12 -10.08
C PHE A 58 2.17 -2.59 -10.13
N ILE A 59 1.25 -1.88 -9.48
CA ILE A 59 1.15 -0.40 -9.58
C ILE A 59 2.13 0.34 -8.68
N GLY A 60 2.67 -0.30 -7.67
CA GLY A 60 3.65 0.31 -6.76
C GLY A 60 4.06 -0.62 -5.65
N GLU A 61 5.16 -0.31 -5.01
CA GLU A 61 5.65 -1.09 -3.88
C GLU A 61 4.60 -1.16 -2.76
N THR A 62 4.42 -2.33 -2.18
CA THR A 62 3.40 -2.58 -1.16
C THR A 62 3.91 -3.53 -0.08
N ASN A 63 3.67 -3.19 1.17
CA ASN A 63 3.84 -4.13 2.27
C ASN A 63 2.62 -5.04 2.36
N PHE A 64 2.82 -6.34 2.23
CA PHE A 64 1.78 -7.35 2.38
C PHE A 64 1.98 -8.13 3.68
N LEU A 65 0.97 -8.09 4.56
CA LEU A 65 0.94 -8.82 5.83
C LEU A 65 -0.18 -9.86 5.78
N LYS A 66 0.05 -11.00 6.43
CA LYS A 66 -1.02 -12.00 6.57
C LYS A 66 -2.16 -11.42 7.40
N ALA A 67 -3.37 -11.68 6.95
CA ALA A 67 -4.57 -11.22 7.63
C ALA A 67 -5.60 -12.35 7.70
N MET A 68 -6.40 -12.32 8.76
CA MET A 68 -7.56 -13.20 8.93
C MET A 68 -8.77 -12.34 9.22
N THR A 69 -9.76 -12.42 8.37
CA THR A 69 -11.05 -11.75 8.59
C THR A 69 -11.88 -12.54 9.58
N LYS A 70 -12.70 -11.84 10.38
CA LYS A 70 -13.61 -12.42 11.36
C LYS A 70 -15.05 -12.10 10.96
N SER A 71 -15.73 -11.25 11.69
CA SER A 71 -17.11 -10.84 11.46
C SER A 71 -17.19 -9.51 10.72
N SER A 72 -18.23 -9.34 9.92
CA SER A 72 -18.53 -8.06 9.26
C SER A 72 -19.54 -7.25 10.07
N GLU A 73 -19.38 -5.93 10.04
CA GLU A 73 -20.27 -4.96 10.68
C GLU A 73 -20.51 -3.79 9.71
N GLY A 74 -21.58 -3.88 8.92
CA GLY A 74 -21.87 -2.90 7.88
C GLY A 74 -20.80 -2.86 6.80
N GLU A 75 -20.18 -1.69 6.58
CA GLU A 75 -19.10 -1.53 5.60
C GLU A 75 -17.71 -1.95 6.13
N PHE A 76 -17.64 -2.46 7.35
CA PHE A 76 -16.38 -2.82 8.00
C PHE A 76 -16.29 -4.31 8.26
N ILE A 77 -15.07 -4.80 8.36
CA ILE A 77 -14.75 -6.18 8.72
C ILE A 77 -13.69 -6.21 9.82
N ASN A 78 -13.96 -6.99 10.86
CA ASN A 78 -13.00 -7.21 11.93
C ASN A 78 -11.89 -8.12 11.41
N THR A 79 -10.65 -7.65 11.46
CA THR A 79 -9.51 -8.33 10.84
C THR A 79 -8.37 -8.43 11.85
N SER A 80 -7.84 -9.63 12.00
CA SER A 80 -6.59 -9.88 12.72
C SER A 80 -5.43 -9.81 11.72
N ILE A 81 -4.46 -8.93 11.95
CA ILE A 81 -3.30 -8.72 11.08
C ILE A 81 -2.04 -9.13 11.82
N GLU A 82 -1.20 -9.94 11.15
CA GLU A 82 0.06 -10.46 11.68
C GLU A 82 0.96 -9.33 12.22
N GLY A 83 1.31 -9.42 13.49
CA GLY A 83 2.18 -8.45 14.18
C GLY A 83 1.57 -7.09 14.49
N LEU A 84 0.36 -6.77 13.98
CA LEU A 84 -0.31 -5.51 14.26
C LEU A 84 -1.39 -5.65 15.34
N GLY A 85 -2.18 -6.72 15.29
CA GLY A 85 -3.32 -6.93 16.19
C GLY A 85 -4.65 -7.04 15.45
N GLU A 86 -5.76 -6.72 16.15
CA GLU A 86 -7.12 -6.79 15.63
C GLU A 86 -7.69 -5.39 15.41
N PHE A 87 -8.22 -5.17 14.20
CA PHE A 87 -8.76 -3.88 13.80
C PHE A 87 -10.04 -4.03 12.98
N LYS A 88 -10.87 -3.00 13.05
CA LYS A 88 -12.05 -2.83 12.22
C LYS A 88 -11.68 -2.02 10.98
N ILE A 89 -11.62 -2.70 9.82
CA ILE A 89 -11.13 -2.13 8.57
C ILE A 89 -12.26 -2.07 7.55
N LYS A 90 -12.26 -1.07 6.69
CA LYS A 90 -13.27 -0.93 5.64
C LYS A 90 -13.18 -2.07 4.63
N ASN A 91 -14.30 -2.74 4.38
CA ASN A 91 -14.40 -3.90 3.49
C ASN A 91 -14.85 -3.51 2.08
N ASN A 92 -14.03 -2.74 1.36
CA ASN A 92 -14.36 -2.21 0.04
C ASN A 92 -14.55 -3.32 -1.03
N LEU A 93 -13.95 -4.49 -0.82
CA LEU A 93 -13.96 -5.61 -1.78
C LEU A 93 -14.92 -6.73 -1.37
N ASN A 94 -15.74 -6.53 -0.35
CA ASN A 94 -16.64 -7.55 0.18
C ASN A 94 -15.92 -8.88 0.49
N ILE A 95 -14.77 -8.78 1.13
CA ILE A 95 -14.00 -9.95 1.57
C ILE A 95 -14.85 -10.79 2.51
N ALA A 96 -14.85 -12.10 2.33
CA ALA A 96 -15.65 -13.02 3.12
C ALA A 96 -15.24 -13.02 4.59
N GLU A 97 -16.20 -13.25 5.48
CA GLU A 97 -15.94 -13.50 6.89
C GLU A 97 -15.17 -14.81 7.10
N ASN A 98 -14.42 -14.87 8.21
CA ASN A 98 -13.64 -16.03 8.61
C ASN A 98 -12.68 -16.56 7.52
N SER A 99 -12.19 -15.64 6.65
CA SER A 99 -11.24 -15.99 5.60
C SER A 99 -9.80 -15.92 6.13
N SER A 100 -9.04 -16.99 5.94
CA SER A 100 -7.59 -17.05 6.15
C SER A 100 -6.80 -16.64 4.89
N ASP A 101 -7.47 -16.44 3.78
CA ASP A 101 -6.88 -16.05 2.50
C ASP A 101 -6.84 -14.53 2.29
N ALA A 102 -7.12 -13.76 3.34
CA ALA A 102 -7.02 -12.32 3.33
C ALA A 102 -5.56 -11.85 3.50
N VAL A 103 -5.25 -10.74 2.87
CA VAL A 103 -3.95 -10.07 2.96
C VAL A 103 -4.19 -8.60 3.24
N CYS A 104 -3.51 -8.08 4.26
CA CYS A 104 -3.44 -6.66 4.52
C CYS A 104 -2.38 -6.04 3.61
N SER A 105 -2.70 -4.95 2.93
CA SER A 105 -1.78 -4.18 2.11
C SER A 105 -1.65 -2.75 2.64
N VAL A 106 -0.40 -2.27 2.76
CA VAL A 106 -0.07 -0.91 3.19
C VAL A 106 1.06 -0.37 2.32
N ARG A 107 0.89 0.85 1.81
CA ARG A 107 1.92 1.51 1.01
C ARG A 107 3.07 2.01 1.89
N PRO A 108 4.34 1.89 1.43
CA PRO A 108 5.49 2.38 2.19
C PRO A 108 5.43 3.87 2.55
N GLU A 109 4.88 4.70 1.67
CA GLU A 109 4.72 6.15 1.85
C GLU A 109 3.53 6.55 2.74
N SER A 110 2.59 5.64 2.98
CA SER A 110 1.49 5.82 3.94
C SER A 110 1.91 5.52 5.37
N MET A 111 3.14 5.05 5.57
CA MET A 111 3.68 4.75 6.89
C MET A 111 4.60 5.89 7.33
N MET A 112 4.50 6.28 8.59
CA MET A 112 5.40 7.25 9.20
C MET A 112 6.48 6.52 10.02
N ILE A 113 7.73 6.97 9.89
CA ILE A 113 8.83 6.54 10.76
C ILE A 113 9.24 7.70 11.68
N SER A 114 9.41 7.43 12.98
CA SER A 114 9.75 8.46 13.97
C SER A 114 10.62 7.91 15.10
N LYS A 115 11.23 8.82 15.89
CA LYS A 115 11.98 8.49 17.10
C LYS A 115 11.09 8.33 18.34
N VAL A 116 9.91 8.90 18.26
CA VAL A 116 8.97 8.94 19.39
C VAL A 116 7.66 8.27 18.99
N LYS A 117 7.00 7.69 19.96
CA LYS A 117 5.69 7.09 19.77
C LYS A 117 4.68 8.16 19.35
N SER A 118 3.85 7.85 18.37
CA SER A 118 2.77 8.72 17.87
C SER A 118 1.40 8.29 18.41
N ASP A 119 0.41 9.17 18.21
CA ASP A 119 -1.00 8.92 18.57
C ASP A 119 -1.80 8.32 17.39
N TRP A 120 -1.14 7.79 16.37
CA TRP A 120 -1.79 7.14 15.24
C TRP A 120 -2.47 5.83 15.66
N ASP A 121 -3.43 5.38 14.87
CA ASP A 121 -4.22 4.17 15.16
C ASP A 121 -3.35 2.95 15.48
N ILE A 122 -2.24 2.80 14.76
CA ILE A 122 -1.23 1.77 14.96
C ILE A 122 0.12 2.45 15.10
N CYS A 123 0.83 2.14 16.18
CA CYS A 123 2.20 2.58 16.42
C CYS A 123 3.01 1.44 17.02
N LEU A 124 4.04 1.00 16.30
CA LEU A 124 4.85 -0.18 16.62
C LEU A 124 6.31 0.20 16.82
N GLU A 125 6.95 -0.43 17.80
CA GLU A 125 8.39 -0.41 17.91
C GLU A 125 9.03 -1.24 16.79
N ALA A 126 10.06 -0.68 16.17
CA ALA A 126 10.73 -1.31 15.04
C ALA A 126 12.24 -1.06 15.10
N LYS A 127 12.98 -1.89 14.40
CA LYS A 127 14.42 -1.76 14.24
C LYS A 127 14.81 -1.58 12.78
N ILE A 128 15.52 -0.50 12.46
CA ILE A 128 16.04 -0.24 11.12
C ILE A 128 17.15 -1.24 10.82
N ARG A 129 16.98 -2.00 9.74
CA ARG A 129 18.00 -2.91 9.20
C ARG A 129 18.86 -2.26 8.14
N GLN A 130 18.22 -1.47 7.30
CA GLN A 130 18.87 -0.80 6.19
C GLN A 130 18.17 0.51 5.88
N THR A 131 18.92 1.47 5.39
CA THR A 131 18.43 2.74 4.86
C THR A 131 18.98 2.94 3.46
N SER A 132 18.13 3.35 2.52
CA SER A 132 18.50 3.68 1.15
C SER A 132 18.02 5.10 0.81
N TYR A 133 18.94 5.98 0.49
CA TYR A 133 18.63 7.32 0.01
C TYR A 133 18.44 7.31 -1.51
N LEU A 134 17.26 7.73 -1.98
CA LEU A 134 16.86 7.69 -3.39
C LEU A 134 16.71 9.08 -4.01
N GLY A 135 17.29 10.12 -3.39
CA GLY A 135 17.21 11.50 -3.87
C GLY A 135 15.95 12.21 -3.37
N GLU A 136 14.79 11.85 -3.90
CA GLU A 136 13.51 12.47 -3.54
C GLU A 136 12.92 11.93 -2.23
N MET A 137 13.34 10.73 -1.83
CA MET A 137 12.87 10.05 -0.63
C MET A 137 13.97 9.21 0.01
N THR A 138 13.79 8.90 1.27
CA THR A 138 14.57 7.91 2.00
C THR A 138 13.71 6.68 2.24
N ARG A 139 14.23 5.51 1.93
CA ARG A 139 13.57 4.23 2.15
C ARG A 139 14.23 3.52 3.33
N PHE A 140 13.41 3.10 4.28
CA PHE A 140 13.80 2.35 5.45
C PHE A 140 13.28 0.93 5.35
N TYR A 141 14.16 -0.03 5.63
CA TYR A 141 13.82 -1.44 5.77
C TYR A 141 13.85 -1.78 7.24
N VAL A 142 12.68 -2.03 7.83
CA VAL A 142 12.54 -2.19 9.27
C VAL A 142 12.01 -3.58 9.64
N GLU A 143 12.46 -4.07 10.79
CA GLU A 143 11.92 -5.26 11.42
C GLU A 143 10.99 -4.86 12.56
N VAL A 144 9.85 -5.54 12.60
CA VAL A 144 8.83 -5.39 13.64
C VAL A 144 8.64 -6.72 14.32
N GLN A 145 8.56 -6.72 15.65
CA GLN A 145 8.32 -7.97 16.40
C GLN A 145 6.97 -8.58 16.02
N GLY A 146 6.97 -9.87 15.71
CA GLY A 146 5.76 -10.60 15.31
C GLY A 146 5.40 -10.49 13.83
N ILE A 147 6.24 -9.84 13.00
CA ILE A 147 6.13 -9.83 11.55
C ILE A 147 7.35 -10.53 10.96
N ASP A 148 7.14 -11.62 10.21
CA ASP A 148 8.23 -12.42 9.64
C ASP A 148 8.99 -11.71 8.50
N LYS A 149 8.38 -10.69 7.90
CA LYS A 149 8.91 -9.95 6.76
C LYS A 149 9.49 -8.61 7.19
N VAL A 150 10.49 -8.15 6.45
CA VAL A 150 10.96 -6.76 6.54
C VAL A 150 9.90 -5.84 5.96
N ILE A 151 9.57 -4.79 6.68
CA ILE A 151 8.62 -3.75 6.28
C ILE A 151 9.40 -2.62 5.63
N THR A 152 8.92 -2.15 4.48
CA THR A 152 9.46 -0.97 3.80
C THR A 152 8.66 0.27 4.21
N VAL A 153 9.35 1.33 4.63
CA VAL A 153 8.77 2.64 4.92
C VAL A 153 9.47 3.69 4.06
N SER A 154 8.72 4.55 3.39
CA SER A 154 9.26 5.62 2.55
C SER A 154 8.94 6.99 3.15
N SER A 155 9.95 7.84 3.32
CA SER A 155 9.79 9.20 3.86
C SER A 155 10.42 10.22 2.93
N GLN A 156 9.67 11.27 2.58
CA GLN A 156 10.17 12.41 1.79
C GLN A 156 10.94 13.41 2.67
N HIS A 157 10.59 13.52 3.94
CA HIS A 157 11.20 14.45 4.88
C HIS A 157 12.06 13.67 5.88
N PHE A 158 13.21 13.23 5.44
CA PHE A 158 14.17 12.67 6.37
C PHE A 158 15.24 13.73 6.69
N ASP A 159 15.07 14.37 7.85
CA ASP A 159 16.15 15.06 8.49
C ASP A 159 17.22 14.02 8.87
N ASN A 160 18.49 14.29 8.60
CA ASN A 160 19.65 13.41 8.86
C ASN A 160 19.82 13.02 10.34
N GLN A 161 18.70 12.78 11.03
CA GLN A 161 18.67 12.40 12.42
C GLN A 161 19.03 10.92 12.54
N SER A 162 20.23 10.66 13.04
CA SER A 162 20.62 9.29 13.40
C SER A 162 19.64 8.71 14.43
N PHE A 163 19.02 7.58 14.11
CA PHE A 163 18.28 6.80 15.09
C PHE A 163 19.27 6.13 16.03
N ALA A 164 19.15 6.39 17.35
CA ALA A 164 19.98 5.74 18.36
C ALA A 164 19.73 4.21 18.27
N ASP A 165 20.81 3.45 18.19
CA ASP A 165 20.78 1.98 18.13
C ASP A 165 19.83 1.41 17.03
N ASN A 166 19.54 2.19 15.98
CA ASN A 166 18.59 1.85 14.93
C ASN A 166 17.14 1.60 15.41
N GLN A 167 16.79 2.03 16.63
CA GLN A 167 15.44 1.91 17.16
C GLN A 167 14.56 3.04 16.63
N CYS A 168 13.33 2.70 16.23
CA CYS A 168 12.35 3.64 15.73
C CYS A 168 10.93 3.19 16.09
N PHE A 169 9.98 4.06 15.80
CA PHE A 169 8.55 3.73 15.74
C PHE A 169 8.07 3.84 14.30
N ILE A 170 7.23 2.91 13.89
CA ILE A 170 6.47 3.02 12.65
C ILE A 170 5.00 3.19 12.99
N SER A 171 4.33 4.08 12.28
CA SER A 171 2.93 4.41 12.52
C SER A 171 2.12 4.30 11.24
N ILE A 172 0.89 3.80 11.35
CA ILE A 172 -0.02 3.53 10.25
C ILE A 172 -1.41 4.02 10.64
N SER A 173 -2.10 4.71 9.74
CA SER A 173 -3.53 4.98 9.88
C SER A 173 -4.35 3.80 9.37
N LEU A 174 -5.47 3.50 10.03
CA LEU A 174 -6.40 2.46 9.57
C LEU A 174 -7.01 2.77 8.20
N GLU A 175 -7.11 4.05 7.83
CA GLU A 175 -7.58 4.49 6.52
C GLU A 175 -6.63 4.12 5.37
N ASP A 176 -5.35 3.92 5.66
CA ASP A 176 -4.31 3.55 4.70
C ASP A 176 -4.15 2.04 4.54
N ILE A 177 -4.93 1.26 5.27
CA ILE A 177 -4.93 -0.19 5.20
C ILE A 177 -6.02 -0.67 4.25
N SER A 178 -5.65 -1.51 3.29
CA SER A 178 -6.60 -2.23 2.45
C SER A 178 -6.52 -3.74 2.71
N ILE A 179 -7.68 -4.40 2.70
CA ILE A 179 -7.74 -5.87 2.78
C ILE A 179 -8.04 -6.41 1.40
N LEU A 180 -7.20 -7.32 0.95
CA LEU A 180 -7.26 -7.96 -0.37
C LEU A 180 -7.44 -9.47 -0.23
N ASN A 181 -8.03 -10.11 -1.25
CA ASN A 181 -8.00 -11.56 -1.37
C ASN A 181 -6.67 -12.04 -1.95
N LYS A 182 -6.21 -13.19 -1.47
CA LYS A 182 -4.98 -13.82 -1.93
C LYS A 182 -5.10 -14.43 -3.34
N LYS A 183 -6.33 -14.62 -3.83
CA LYS A 183 -6.66 -15.17 -5.16
C LYS A 183 -7.12 -14.10 -6.10
#